data_d1e58f25c6840e38efa57376a17199f3
#
_entry.id   d1e58f25c6840e38efa57376a17199f3
#
_cell.length_a   1.000
_cell.length_b   1.000
_cell.length_c   1.000
_cell.angle_alpha   90.00
_cell.angle_beta   90.00
_cell.angle_gamma   90.00
#
_symmetry.space_group_name_H-M   'P 1'
#
loop_
_entity.id
_entity.type
_entity.pdbx_description
1 polymer ?
#
loop_
_entity_poly.entity_id
_entity_poly.type
_entity_poly.pdbx_seq_one_letter_code
_entity_poly.pdbx_strand_id
1 'polypeptide(L)'
;LLQLMALGLGLAENHFSTLFATRSMSLTKIIHYPPTPNQKFGVNAHHDAGCLTILAPGDTPGLEVENGAGDWIPVPIVPGTLVVNLGEVLQKMTGNYFVATPHRVATKKARQSMGYFHGPSIDAQFEPLPLDERFADAVAASPRHAKAGFMAQVDETESGVAAMASPNHPDVYGEQLWNYFARSYPDNVKAHYPNG
;
A
#
# COMPACT_ATOMS: atom_id res chain seq x y z
N LEU A 1 0.95 11.41 -12.07
CA LEU A 1 0.66 11.62 -10.64
C LEU A 1 1.94 11.71 -9.81
N LEU A 2 2.87 10.75 -9.90
CA LEU A 2 4.16 10.81 -9.20
C LEU A 2 4.97 12.08 -9.50
N GLN A 3 4.94 12.57 -10.75
CA GLN A 3 5.58 13.84 -11.13
C GLN A 3 5.00 15.03 -10.34
N LEU A 4 3.68 15.12 -10.24
CA LEU A 4 3.02 16.17 -9.46
C LEU A 4 3.34 16.04 -7.96
N MET A 5 3.47 14.83 -7.45
CA MET A 5 3.87 14.58 -6.07
C MET A 5 5.33 15.01 -5.83
N ALA A 6 6.23 14.72 -6.77
CA ALA A 6 7.62 15.20 -6.70
C ALA A 6 7.68 16.73 -6.62
N LEU A 7 6.97 17.43 -7.51
CA LEU A 7 6.88 18.90 -7.49
C LEU A 7 6.28 19.42 -6.19
N GLY A 8 5.24 18.78 -5.66
CA GLY A 8 4.64 19.15 -4.36
C GLY A 8 5.60 18.98 -3.18
N LEU A 9 6.55 18.07 -3.28
CA LEU A 9 7.63 17.86 -2.31
C LEU A 9 8.84 18.80 -2.52
N GLY A 10 8.81 19.66 -3.55
CA GLY A 10 9.93 20.52 -3.91
C GLY A 10 11.07 19.81 -4.64
N LEU A 11 10.82 18.63 -5.17
CA LEU A 11 11.78 17.82 -5.93
C LEU A 11 11.65 18.06 -7.44
N ALA A 12 12.62 17.60 -8.21
CA ALA A 12 12.53 17.61 -9.67
C ALA A 12 11.34 16.76 -10.14
N GLU A 13 10.65 17.18 -11.20
CA GLU A 13 9.47 16.49 -11.75
C GLU A 13 9.71 14.99 -12.00
N ASN A 14 10.90 14.65 -12.49
CA ASN A 14 11.27 13.27 -12.82
C ASN A 14 11.95 12.50 -11.68
N HIS A 15 11.93 13.02 -10.45
CA HIS A 15 12.68 12.46 -9.32
C HIS A 15 12.38 10.97 -9.11
N PHE A 16 11.12 10.58 -9.16
CA PHE A 16 10.72 9.18 -8.97
C PHE A 16 10.96 8.27 -10.18
N SER A 17 11.42 8.80 -11.33
CA SER A 17 11.61 7.97 -12.53
C SER A 17 12.67 6.88 -12.35
N THR A 18 13.66 7.12 -11.50
CA THR A 18 14.72 6.17 -11.17
C THR A 18 14.20 4.90 -10.50
N LEU A 19 13.09 4.99 -9.77
CA LEU A 19 12.45 3.83 -9.15
C LEU A 19 11.91 2.83 -10.18
N PHE A 20 11.70 3.27 -11.41
CA PHE A 20 11.09 2.48 -12.50
C PHE A 20 12.04 2.25 -13.68
N ALA A 21 13.35 2.44 -13.46
CA ALA A 21 14.33 2.48 -14.56
C ALA A 21 14.62 1.11 -15.18
N THR A 22 14.43 0.02 -14.46
CA THR A 22 14.78 -1.33 -14.92
C THR A 22 13.52 -2.20 -15.12
N ARG A 23 13.19 -3.03 -14.17
CA ARG A 23 12.08 -4.00 -14.23
C ARG A 23 11.00 -3.65 -13.20
N SER A 24 10.14 -2.69 -13.56
CA SER A 24 8.99 -2.33 -12.73
C SER A 24 8.11 -3.55 -12.46
N MET A 25 7.74 -3.74 -11.20
CA MET A 25 6.85 -4.80 -10.74
C MET A 25 5.41 -4.32 -10.60
N SER A 26 4.98 -3.45 -11.51
CA SER A 26 3.58 -3.04 -11.58
C SER A 26 2.71 -4.19 -12.05
N LEU A 27 1.56 -4.35 -11.42
CA LEU A 27 0.60 -5.40 -11.78
C LEU A 27 -0.84 -4.91 -11.69
N THR A 28 -1.72 -5.54 -12.48
CA THR A 28 -3.16 -5.34 -12.40
C THR A 28 -3.82 -6.60 -11.84
N LYS A 29 -4.68 -6.42 -10.84
CA LYS A 29 -5.53 -7.49 -10.31
C LYS A 29 -6.99 -7.19 -10.60
N ILE A 30 -7.69 -8.18 -11.18
CA ILE A 30 -9.15 -8.21 -11.24
C ILE A 30 -9.61 -9.09 -10.08
N ILE A 31 -10.37 -8.53 -9.16
CA ILE A 31 -10.71 -9.19 -7.90
C ILE A 31 -12.21 -9.38 -7.83
N HIS A 32 -12.60 -10.62 -7.58
CA HIS A 32 -13.98 -10.99 -7.27
C HIS A 32 -14.09 -11.34 -5.79
N TYR A 33 -14.98 -10.66 -5.10
CA TYR A 33 -15.30 -10.89 -3.69
C TYR A 33 -16.65 -11.58 -3.60
N PRO A 34 -16.74 -12.83 -3.15
CA PRO A 34 -18.03 -13.42 -2.83
C PRO A 34 -18.66 -12.68 -1.64
N PRO A 35 -20.00 -12.79 -1.46
CA PRO A 35 -20.62 -12.25 -0.27
C PRO A 35 -19.97 -12.81 1.00
N THR A 36 -19.63 -11.94 1.93
CA THR A 36 -19.03 -12.36 3.21
C THR A 36 -20.09 -12.32 4.31
N PRO A 37 -20.66 -13.47 4.71
CA PRO A 37 -21.59 -13.54 5.82
C PRO A 37 -20.84 -13.32 7.16
N ASN A 38 -21.56 -12.83 8.15
CA ASN A 38 -21.12 -12.80 9.54
C ASN A 38 -19.88 -11.94 9.83
N GLN A 39 -19.84 -10.70 9.35
CA GLN A 39 -18.79 -9.71 9.65
C GLN A 39 -17.37 -10.10 9.23
N LYS A 40 -17.19 -11.09 8.39
CA LYS A 40 -15.90 -11.41 7.80
C LYS A 40 -15.56 -10.40 6.70
N PHE A 41 -14.27 -10.17 6.51
CA PHE A 41 -13.76 -9.32 5.45
C PHE A 41 -13.45 -10.14 4.19
N GLY A 42 -13.72 -9.58 3.03
CA GLY A 42 -13.23 -10.12 1.75
C GLY A 42 -11.73 -9.90 1.59
N VAL A 43 -11.23 -8.78 2.13
CA VAL A 43 -9.81 -8.49 2.36
C VAL A 43 -9.68 -7.81 3.71
N ASN A 44 -8.83 -8.36 4.56
CA ASN A 44 -8.53 -7.80 5.88
C ASN A 44 -7.80 -6.45 5.77
N ALA A 45 -7.72 -5.72 6.89
CA ALA A 45 -7.01 -4.46 6.97
C ALA A 45 -5.54 -4.64 6.56
N HIS A 46 -5.06 -3.78 5.67
CA HIS A 46 -3.69 -3.81 5.16
C HIS A 46 -3.29 -2.47 4.55
N HIS A 47 -2.00 -2.29 4.31
CA HIS A 47 -1.43 -1.26 3.44
C HIS A 47 -0.99 -1.88 2.11
N ASP A 48 -0.92 -1.08 1.05
CA ASP A 48 -0.29 -1.51 -0.18
C ASP A 48 1.23 -1.28 -0.14
N ALA A 49 1.97 -2.22 -0.72
CA ALA A 49 3.42 -2.22 -0.66
C ALA A 49 4.09 -1.24 -1.62
N GLY A 50 3.54 -1.03 -2.81
CA GLY A 50 4.17 -0.24 -3.87
C GLY A 50 4.21 1.28 -3.61
N CYS A 51 4.31 2.04 -4.69
CA CYS A 51 4.23 3.51 -4.62
C CYS A 51 2.78 3.98 -4.54
N LEU A 52 1.95 3.52 -5.47
CA LEU A 52 0.56 3.92 -5.63
C LEU A 52 -0.31 2.72 -6.01
N THR A 53 -1.55 2.75 -5.57
CA THR A 53 -2.60 1.90 -6.11
C THR A 53 -3.67 2.76 -6.74
N ILE A 54 -4.09 2.39 -7.95
CA ILE A 54 -5.18 3.03 -8.69
C ILE A 54 -6.29 1.99 -8.83
N LEU A 55 -7.41 2.22 -8.17
CA LEU A 55 -8.51 1.27 -8.05
C LEU A 55 -9.75 1.74 -8.79
N ALA A 56 -10.26 0.91 -9.70
CA ALA A 56 -11.63 0.97 -10.16
C ALA A 56 -12.51 0.17 -9.18
N PRO A 57 -13.34 0.85 -8.36
CA PRO A 57 -14.00 0.21 -7.22
C PRO A 57 -15.18 -0.69 -7.61
N GLY A 58 -15.59 -0.68 -8.89
CA GLY A 58 -16.80 -1.35 -9.35
C GLY A 58 -18.06 -0.61 -8.92
N ASP A 59 -19.19 -1.29 -8.94
CA ASP A 59 -20.52 -0.75 -8.67
C ASP A 59 -21.11 -1.17 -7.31
N THR A 60 -20.42 -2.05 -6.59
CA THR A 60 -20.85 -2.56 -5.28
C THR A 60 -19.97 -1.99 -4.17
N PRO A 61 -20.57 -1.32 -3.16
CA PRO A 61 -19.83 -0.80 -1.99
C PRO A 61 -19.11 -1.90 -1.20
N GLY A 62 -18.10 -1.51 -0.41
CA GLY A 62 -17.41 -2.44 0.49
C GLY A 62 -15.97 -2.05 0.81
N LEU A 63 -15.37 -1.11 0.08
CA LEU A 63 -14.08 -0.56 0.45
C LEU A 63 -14.24 0.39 1.63
N GLU A 64 -13.42 0.20 2.66
CA GLU A 64 -13.32 1.07 3.82
C GLU A 64 -11.86 1.48 4.03
N VAL A 65 -11.63 2.70 4.47
CA VAL A 65 -10.32 3.25 4.83
C VAL A 65 -10.32 3.72 6.27
N GLU A 66 -9.18 3.60 6.95
CA GLU A 66 -9.01 4.10 8.30
C GLU A 66 -8.62 5.58 8.29
N ASN A 67 -9.33 6.41 9.04
CA ASN A 67 -8.99 7.82 9.19
C ASN A 67 -7.91 8.02 10.28
N GLY A 68 -7.47 9.28 10.45
CA GLY A 68 -6.47 9.63 11.47
C GLY A 68 -6.91 9.44 12.92
N ALA A 69 -8.20 9.23 13.18
CA ALA A 69 -8.76 8.93 14.51
C ALA A 69 -8.86 7.43 14.77
N GLY A 70 -8.63 6.58 13.76
CA GLY A 70 -8.79 5.13 13.85
C GLY A 70 -10.19 4.63 13.46
N ASP A 71 -11.04 5.52 12.92
CA ASP A 71 -12.38 5.13 12.46
C ASP A 71 -12.33 4.61 11.02
N TRP A 72 -13.07 3.55 10.77
CA TRP A 72 -13.24 2.99 9.43
C TRP A 72 -14.36 3.72 8.68
N ILE A 73 -13.99 4.34 7.57
CA ILE A 73 -14.88 5.17 6.75
C ILE A 73 -15.15 4.45 5.42
N PRO A 74 -16.43 4.24 5.03
CA PRO A 74 -16.74 3.69 3.73
C PRO A 74 -16.34 4.64 2.61
N VAL A 75 -15.65 4.13 1.59
CA VAL A 75 -15.30 4.89 0.40
C VAL A 75 -16.50 4.92 -0.54
N PRO A 76 -17.03 6.11 -0.88
CA PRO A 76 -18.16 6.22 -1.78
C PRO A 76 -17.78 5.82 -3.21
N ILE A 77 -18.72 5.22 -3.94
CA ILE A 77 -18.58 4.98 -5.37
C ILE A 77 -19.07 6.22 -6.10
N VAL A 78 -18.17 6.89 -6.79
CA VAL A 78 -18.48 8.02 -7.67
C VAL A 78 -18.29 7.56 -9.11
N PRO A 79 -19.35 7.54 -9.94
CA PRO A 79 -19.24 7.11 -11.33
C PRO A 79 -18.18 7.89 -12.12
N GLY A 80 -17.38 7.18 -12.90
CA GLY A 80 -16.34 7.78 -13.74
C GLY A 80 -15.06 8.18 -12.98
N THR A 81 -14.93 7.82 -11.70
CA THR A 81 -13.72 8.10 -10.91
C THR A 81 -12.98 6.84 -10.53
N LEU A 82 -11.71 7.03 -10.20
CA LEU A 82 -10.84 6.01 -9.62
C LEU A 82 -10.45 6.41 -8.20
N VAL A 83 -10.29 5.43 -7.33
CA VAL A 83 -9.72 5.64 -5.99
C VAL A 83 -8.21 5.50 -6.10
N VAL A 84 -7.47 6.43 -5.50
CA VAL A 84 -6.01 6.36 -5.45
C VAL A 84 -5.58 6.35 -4.00
N ASN A 85 -4.74 5.39 -3.63
CA ASN A 85 -4.09 5.36 -2.32
C ASN A 85 -2.57 5.24 -2.47
N LEU A 86 -1.87 5.71 -1.46
CA LEU A 86 -0.43 5.62 -1.34
C LEU A 86 -0.03 4.24 -0.81
N GLY A 87 1.14 3.78 -1.25
CA GLY A 87 1.77 2.60 -0.71
C GLY A 87 2.94 2.91 0.23
N GLU A 88 3.44 1.89 0.91
CA GLU A 88 4.47 2.01 1.95
C GLU A 88 5.82 2.51 1.44
N VAL A 89 6.12 2.33 0.14
CA VAL A 89 7.36 2.87 -0.46
C VAL A 89 7.41 4.39 -0.31
N LEU A 90 6.34 5.09 -0.71
CA LEU A 90 6.30 6.54 -0.59
C LEU A 90 6.23 7.01 0.87
N GLN A 91 5.56 6.26 1.73
CA GLN A 91 5.56 6.54 3.17
C GLN A 91 6.97 6.49 3.73
N LYS A 92 7.74 5.43 3.43
CA LYS A 92 9.12 5.27 3.89
C LYS A 92 10.02 6.38 3.37
N MET A 93 10.01 6.61 2.06
CA MET A 93 10.87 7.61 1.42
C MET A 93 10.61 9.04 1.92
N THR A 94 9.39 9.37 2.30
CA THR A 94 9.01 10.70 2.80
C THR A 94 9.06 10.85 4.32
N GLY A 95 9.60 9.86 5.04
CA GLY A 95 9.66 9.90 6.51
C GLY A 95 8.27 10.07 7.15
N ASN A 96 7.27 9.33 6.67
CA ASN A 96 5.87 9.39 7.09
C ASN A 96 5.13 10.70 6.72
N TYR A 97 5.68 11.60 5.91
CA TYR A 97 4.93 12.76 5.43
C TYR A 97 3.75 12.31 4.55
N PHE A 98 3.99 11.42 3.61
CA PHE A 98 2.94 10.63 2.98
C PHE A 98 2.68 9.39 3.82
N VAL A 99 1.40 9.08 4.05
CA VAL A 99 1.00 7.92 4.84
C VAL A 99 0.24 6.94 3.96
N ALA A 100 0.70 5.70 3.91
CA ALA A 100 -0.07 4.60 3.35
C ALA A 100 -1.31 4.38 4.22
N THR A 101 -2.49 4.53 3.63
CA THR A 101 -3.74 4.46 4.39
C THR A 101 -4.16 3.00 4.57
N PRO A 102 -4.38 2.53 5.81
CA PRO A 102 -4.97 1.22 6.04
C PRO A 102 -6.34 1.13 5.37
N HIS A 103 -6.58 0.04 4.68
CA HIS A 103 -7.86 -0.19 4.01
C HIS A 103 -8.25 -1.67 4.06
N ARG A 104 -9.55 -1.93 3.96
CA ARG A 104 -10.14 -3.27 4.01
C ARG A 104 -11.36 -3.36 3.11
N VAL A 105 -11.81 -4.57 2.82
CA VAL A 105 -13.03 -4.80 2.04
C VAL A 105 -14.01 -5.64 2.84
N ALA A 106 -15.17 -5.07 3.12
CA ALA A 106 -16.32 -5.75 3.72
C ALA A 106 -17.51 -5.64 2.76
N THR A 107 -18.05 -6.76 2.31
CA THR A 107 -19.18 -6.74 1.37
C THR A 107 -20.24 -7.77 1.70
N LYS A 108 -21.50 -7.33 1.71
CA LYS A 108 -22.68 -8.20 1.89
C LYS A 108 -23.17 -8.80 0.57
N LYS A 109 -22.72 -8.26 -0.56
CA LYS A 109 -23.08 -8.71 -1.91
C LYS A 109 -21.82 -9.06 -2.67
N ALA A 110 -21.95 -9.84 -3.72
CA ALA A 110 -20.84 -10.08 -4.63
C ALA A 110 -20.32 -8.74 -5.17
N ARG A 111 -19.00 -8.55 -5.13
CA ARG A 111 -18.33 -7.33 -5.54
C ARG A 111 -17.20 -7.66 -6.49
N GLN A 112 -16.97 -6.80 -7.46
CA GLN A 112 -15.78 -6.84 -8.31
C GLN A 112 -15.05 -5.51 -8.22
N SER A 113 -13.74 -5.56 -8.34
CA SER A 113 -12.90 -4.37 -8.48
C SER A 113 -11.67 -4.70 -9.32
N MET A 114 -11.04 -3.67 -9.88
CA MET A 114 -9.80 -3.80 -10.61
C MET A 114 -8.80 -2.80 -10.03
N GLY A 115 -7.68 -3.30 -9.52
CA GLY A 115 -6.60 -2.48 -8.94
C GLY A 115 -5.34 -2.57 -9.80
N TYR A 116 -4.78 -1.42 -10.15
CA TYR A 116 -3.44 -1.30 -10.70
C TYR A 116 -2.49 -0.89 -9.57
N PHE A 117 -1.55 -1.77 -9.26
CA PHE A 117 -0.54 -1.58 -8.23
C PHE A 117 0.75 -1.13 -8.90
N HIS A 118 1.12 0.13 -8.68
CA HIS A 118 2.30 0.72 -9.29
C HIS A 118 3.53 0.44 -8.42
N GLY A 119 4.16 -0.68 -8.69
CA GLY A 119 5.35 -1.14 -7.98
C GLY A 119 6.64 -0.66 -8.66
N PRO A 120 7.67 -0.28 -7.89
CA PRO A 120 8.98 0.07 -8.42
C PRO A 120 9.67 -1.08 -9.13
N SER A 121 10.84 -0.84 -9.66
CA SER A 121 11.74 -1.87 -10.17
C SER A 121 12.16 -2.80 -9.02
N ILE A 122 12.35 -4.08 -9.32
CA ILE A 122 12.66 -5.10 -8.31
C ILE A 122 13.97 -4.81 -7.56
N ASP A 123 14.90 -4.13 -8.21
CA ASP A 123 16.20 -3.70 -7.70
C ASP A 123 16.20 -2.24 -7.18
N ALA A 124 15.03 -1.58 -7.16
CA ALA A 124 14.93 -0.23 -6.63
C ALA A 124 15.23 -0.20 -5.13
N GLN A 125 16.06 0.75 -4.74
CA GLN A 125 16.38 1.05 -3.34
C GLN A 125 15.56 2.24 -2.85
N PHE A 126 15.19 2.20 -1.58
CA PHE A 126 14.37 3.25 -0.95
C PHE A 126 15.22 4.06 0.00
N GLU A 127 15.76 5.14 -0.51
CA GLU A 127 16.48 6.11 0.31
C GLU A 127 15.53 7.21 0.79
N PRO A 128 15.74 7.76 2.00
CA PRO A 128 15.02 8.93 2.44
C PRO A 128 15.18 10.08 1.44
N LEU A 129 14.08 10.73 1.10
CA LEU A 129 14.10 11.89 0.19
C LEU A 129 14.75 13.09 0.87
N PRO A 130 15.51 13.92 0.12
CA PRO A 130 16.11 15.14 0.63
C PRO A 130 15.04 16.25 0.73
N LEU A 131 14.12 16.09 1.67
CA LEU A 131 13.01 17.01 1.87
C LEU A 131 13.42 18.19 2.78
N ASP A 132 12.78 19.33 2.57
CA ASP A 132 12.87 20.50 3.43
C ASP A 132 12.37 20.17 4.86
N GLU A 133 12.97 20.78 5.90
CA GLU A 133 12.63 20.56 7.32
C GLU A 133 11.13 20.74 7.62
N ARG A 134 10.45 21.63 6.90
CA ARG A 134 8.99 21.84 7.06
C ARG A 134 8.18 20.56 6.96
N PHE A 135 8.65 19.57 6.21
CA PHE A 135 7.95 18.27 6.08
C PHE A 135 8.14 17.44 7.34
N ALA A 136 9.32 17.43 7.94
CA ALA A 136 9.56 16.79 9.23
C ALA A 136 8.77 17.47 10.35
N ASP A 137 8.72 18.81 10.36
CA ASP A 137 7.90 19.58 11.30
C ASP A 137 6.41 19.25 11.17
N ALA A 138 5.91 19.13 9.91
CA ALA A 138 4.53 18.75 9.66
C ALA A 138 4.22 17.34 10.17
N VAL A 139 5.15 16.39 10.04
CA VAL A 139 5.02 15.03 10.59
C VAL A 139 4.97 15.10 12.13
N ALA A 140 5.88 15.82 12.76
CA ALA A 140 5.95 15.95 14.21
C ALA A 140 4.70 16.62 14.80
N ALA A 141 4.12 17.59 14.09
CA ALA A 141 2.91 18.29 14.49
C ALA A 141 1.62 17.48 14.30
N SER A 142 1.66 16.40 13.55
CA SER A 142 0.49 15.56 13.25
C SER A 142 0.53 14.24 14.01
N PRO A 143 -0.37 14.00 14.99
CA PRO A 143 -0.42 12.73 15.71
C PRO A 143 -0.60 11.51 14.81
N ARG A 144 -1.29 11.66 13.68
CA ARG A 144 -1.46 10.61 12.68
C ARG A 144 -0.13 10.23 12.03
N HIS A 145 0.61 11.22 11.52
CA HIS A 145 1.87 11.01 10.83
C HIS A 145 2.95 10.50 11.79
N ALA A 146 3.02 11.06 12.99
CA ALA A 146 3.96 10.63 14.02
C ALA A 146 3.74 9.19 14.49
N LYS A 147 2.50 8.69 14.41
CA LYS A 147 2.13 7.32 14.77
C LYS A 147 2.04 6.37 13.55
N ALA A 148 2.23 6.89 12.35
CA ALA A 148 2.16 6.07 11.15
C ALA A 148 3.22 4.97 11.21
N GLY A 149 2.78 3.73 11.20
CA GLY A 149 3.61 2.54 11.18
C GLY A 149 3.48 1.82 9.85
N PHE A 150 4.31 0.80 9.69
CA PHE A 150 4.20 -0.16 8.60
C PHE A 150 3.36 -1.36 9.06
N MET A 151 2.79 -2.09 8.13
CA MET A 151 1.91 -3.23 8.44
C MET A 151 2.54 -4.31 9.34
N ALA A 152 3.86 -4.34 9.53
CA ALA A 152 4.51 -5.20 10.53
C ALA A 152 4.10 -4.96 11.97
N GLN A 153 3.56 -3.81 12.23
CA GLN A 153 3.14 -3.40 13.57
C GLN A 153 1.67 -3.74 13.85
N VAL A 154 0.95 -4.26 12.86
CA VAL A 154 -0.43 -4.72 13.01
C VAL A 154 -0.42 -6.17 13.49
N ASP A 155 -1.16 -6.46 14.54
CA ASP A 155 -1.29 -7.79 15.13
C ASP A 155 -1.68 -8.84 14.06
N GLU A 156 -0.84 -9.85 13.90
CA GLU A 156 -0.98 -10.91 12.90
C GLU A 156 -2.29 -11.73 13.07
N THR A 157 -2.94 -11.65 14.21
CA THR A 157 -4.12 -12.46 14.52
C THR A 157 -5.40 -11.97 13.82
N GLU A 158 -5.46 -10.71 13.38
CA GLU A 158 -6.66 -10.15 12.76
C GLU A 158 -6.58 -10.00 11.24
N SER A 159 -5.41 -10.02 10.66
CA SER A 159 -5.24 -9.83 9.21
C SER A 159 -4.65 -11.08 8.57
N GLY A 160 -5.40 -11.79 7.78
CA GLY A 160 -4.88 -12.88 6.94
C GLY A 160 -3.89 -12.40 5.83
N VAL A 161 -3.55 -11.12 5.84
CA VAL A 161 -2.48 -10.51 5.04
C VAL A 161 -1.45 -10.04 6.03
N ALA A 162 -0.54 -10.92 6.37
CA ALA A 162 0.54 -10.62 7.27
C ALA A 162 1.37 -9.45 6.75
N ALA A 163 1.66 -8.57 7.63
CA ALA A 163 2.40 -7.35 7.43
C ALA A 163 3.70 -7.52 6.66
N MET A 164 3.95 -6.67 5.70
CA MET A 164 5.19 -6.63 4.92
C MET A 164 6.35 -5.98 5.69
N ALA A 165 6.21 -5.73 6.95
CA ALA A 165 7.21 -5.02 7.68
C ALA A 165 7.85 -5.89 8.76
N SER A 166 9.11 -6.04 8.68
CA SER A 166 10.04 -6.31 9.75
C SER A 166 10.51 -4.95 10.31
N PRO A 167 10.93 -4.82 11.58
CA PRO A 167 11.71 -3.65 12.02
C PRO A 167 12.93 -3.39 11.11
N ASN A 168 13.40 -4.42 10.42
CA ASN A 168 14.37 -4.35 9.33
C ASN A 168 13.64 -4.43 7.98
N HIS A 169 12.82 -3.43 7.69
CA HIS A 169 12.19 -3.28 6.38
C HIS A 169 13.30 -3.23 5.31
N PRO A 170 13.37 -4.18 4.38
CA PRO A 170 14.41 -4.17 3.37
C PRO A 170 14.41 -2.84 2.63
N ASP A 171 15.60 -2.34 2.33
CA ASP A 171 15.73 -1.11 1.54
C ASP A 171 15.56 -1.36 0.03
N VAL A 172 15.44 -2.63 -0.37
CA VAL A 172 15.27 -3.08 -1.75
C VAL A 172 13.87 -3.64 -1.96
N TYR A 173 13.17 -3.15 -2.99
CA TYR A 173 11.78 -3.55 -3.26
C TYR A 173 11.60 -5.05 -3.50
N GLY A 174 12.54 -5.69 -4.20
CA GLY A 174 12.47 -7.12 -4.47
C GLY A 174 12.50 -7.99 -3.21
N GLU A 175 13.29 -7.60 -2.21
CA GLU A 175 13.32 -8.29 -0.93
C GLU A 175 12.01 -8.11 -0.15
N GLN A 176 11.46 -6.89 -0.17
CA GLN A 176 10.16 -6.60 0.41
C GLN A 176 9.06 -7.46 -0.22
N LEU A 177 9.05 -7.50 -1.54
CA LEU A 177 8.06 -8.26 -2.31
C LEU A 177 8.23 -9.78 -2.09
N TRP A 178 9.47 -10.26 -2.01
CA TRP A 178 9.76 -11.66 -1.69
C TRP A 178 9.24 -12.04 -0.30
N ASN A 179 9.50 -11.23 0.70
CA ASN A 179 9.01 -11.45 2.05
C ASN A 179 7.47 -11.48 2.11
N TYR A 180 6.81 -10.65 1.32
CA TYR A 180 5.36 -10.69 1.16
C TYR A 180 4.90 -12.03 0.56
N PHE A 181 5.48 -12.48 -0.55
CA PHE A 181 5.08 -13.74 -1.19
C PHE A 181 5.40 -14.96 -0.33
N ALA A 182 6.57 -15.01 0.29
CA ALA A 182 6.98 -16.11 1.15
C ALA A 182 6.00 -16.33 2.31
N ARG A 183 5.44 -15.25 2.83
CA ARG A 183 4.50 -15.28 3.94
C ARG A 183 3.05 -15.48 3.50
N SER A 184 2.61 -14.79 2.45
CA SER A 184 1.22 -14.86 1.99
C SER A 184 0.90 -16.13 1.20
N TYR A 185 1.92 -16.76 0.61
CA TYR A 185 1.78 -17.95 -0.23
C TYR A 185 2.86 -18.99 0.06
N PRO A 186 3.01 -19.44 1.33
CA PRO A 186 4.13 -20.30 1.74
C PRO A 186 4.20 -21.61 0.98
N ASP A 187 3.05 -22.22 0.68
CA ASP A 187 2.99 -23.48 -0.06
C ASP A 187 3.47 -23.31 -1.51
N ASN A 188 3.11 -22.21 -2.16
CA ASN A 188 3.57 -21.90 -3.51
C ASN A 188 5.08 -21.64 -3.54
N VAL A 189 5.57 -20.87 -2.57
CA VAL A 189 7.01 -20.59 -2.46
C VAL A 189 7.77 -21.90 -2.23
N LYS A 190 7.34 -22.73 -1.30
CA LYS A 190 7.95 -24.04 -1.04
C LYS A 190 7.93 -24.98 -2.25
N ALA A 191 6.83 -24.96 -3.03
CA ALA A 191 6.69 -25.82 -4.22
C ALA A 191 7.61 -25.39 -5.37
N HIS A 192 7.84 -24.09 -5.55
CA HIS A 192 8.58 -23.55 -6.69
C HIS A 192 10.02 -23.10 -6.34
N TYR A 193 10.30 -22.85 -5.08
CA TYR A 193 11.59 -22.39 -4.57
C TYR A 193 12.01 -23.16 -3.32
N PRO A 194 12.25 -24.49 -3.43
CA PRO A 194 12.50 -25.34 -2.26
C PRO A 194 13.79 -25.03 -1.51
N ASN A 195 14.69 -24.25 -2.11
CA ASN A 195 15.98 -23.83 -1.56
C ASN A 195 16.06 -22.30 -1.33
N GLY A 196 14.93 -21.58 -1.38
CA GLY A 196 14.88 -20.13 -1.21
C GLY A 196 14.71 -19.69 0.24
#